data_4190a7dc891850380261f6bbebde783a
#
_entry.id   4190a7dc891850380261f6bbebde783a
#
_cell.length_a   1.000
_cell.length_b   1.000
_cell.length_c   1.000
_cell.angle_alpha   90.00
_cell.angle_beta   90.00
_cell.angle_gamma   90.00
#
_symmetry.space_group_name_H-M   'P 1'
#
loop_
_entity.id
_entity.type
_entity.pdbx_description
1 polymer ?
#
loop_
_entity_poly.entity_id
_entity_poly.type
_entity_poly.pdbx_seq_one_letter_code
_entity_poly.pdbx_strand_id
1 'polypeptide(L)'
;RRPYWGARHHADHLALAKAGGKLTARGTNGRGVTMDGPLHGLLSGTLASLSSAHVEAWAKEQAQHRPTTARLALRCLKAFLNWCAEQPAYAALVPVNAAKSKKAREVLGKAGVKQDALLREQLPAWFAAVRNLSNPTIAACLQVLLLTGARLNEIMGMRWEDVNTKWKGITIRDKVEGERVIPLTPYVAQLL
;
A
#
# COMPACT_ATOMS: atom_id res chain seq x y z
N ARG A 1 15.54 2.75 13.39
CA ARG A 1 14.28 3.40 12.90
C ARG A 1 12.98 2.69 13.35
N ARG A 2 13.07 1.44 13.84
CA ARG A 2 11.89 0.68 14.29
C ARG A 2 10.98 1.39 15.31
N PRO A 3 11.47 2.17 16.29
CA PRO A 3 10.61 2.83 17.26
C PRO A 3 9.59 3.80 16.64
N TYR A 4 9.91 4.33 15.46
CA TYR A 4 9.06 5.32 14.76
C TYR A 4 8.15 4.71 13.68
N TRP A 5 8.22 3.38 13.47
CA TRP A 5 7.43 2.70 12.46
C TRP A 5 6.16 2.12 13.07
N GLY A 6 5.02 2.42 12.47
CA GLY A 6 3.79 1.69 12.79
C GLY A 6 3.92 0.20 12.43
N ALA A 7 3.20 -0.66 13.14
CA ALA A 7 3.24 -2.12 12.95
C ALA A 7 3.04 -2.56 11.49
N ARG A 8 2.11 -1.92 10.77
CA ARG A 8 1.85 -2.20 9.34
C ARG A 8 3.05 -1.90 8.47
N HIS A 9 3.66 -0.74 8.66
CA HIS A 9 4.85 -0.34 7.89
C HIS A 9 6.02 -1.31 8.10
N HIS A 10 6.24 -1.73 9.35
CA HIS A 10 7.25 -2.75 9.66
C HIS A 10 6.94 -4.09 8.98
N ALA A 11 5.69 -4.56 9.03
CA ALA A 11 5.27 -5.80 8.36
C ALA A 11 5.45 -5.73 6.83
N ASP A 12 5.14 -4.58 6.21
CA ASP A 12 5.31 -4.37 4.77
C ASP A 12 6.80 -4.45 4.38
N HIS A 13 7.72 -3.88 5.19
CA HIS A 13 9.15 -4.01 4.96
C HIS A 13 9.64 -5.47 5.10
N LEU A 14 9.18 -6.20 6.11
CA LEU A 14 9.50 -7.61 6.27
C LEU A 14 9.01 -8.45 5.09
N ALA A 15 7.82 -8.14 4.58
CA ALA A 15 7.24 -8.84 3.44
C ALA A 15 8.07 -8.71 2.16
N LEU A 16 8.79 -7.58 1.98
CA LEU A 16 9.68 -7.39 0.82
C LEU A 16 10.88 -8.34 0.80
N ALA A 17 11.34 -8.79 1.97
CA ALA A 17 12.53 -9.64 2.11
C ALA A 17 12.19 -11.10 2.49
N LYS A 18 10.91 -11.42 2.70
CA LYS A 18 10.48 -12.71 3.23
C LYS A 18 10.64 -13.82 2.20
N ALA A 19 11.12 -15.00 2.65
CA ALA A 19 11.08 -16.22 1.85
C ALA A 19 9.63 -16.67 1.65
N GLY A 20 9.32 -17.16 0.46
CA GLY A 20 8.07 -17.80 0.09
C GLY A 20 7.99 -19.25 0.54
N GLY A 21 7.27 -20.06 -0.23
CA GLY A 21 7.18 -21.51 -0.02
C GLY A 21 6.22 -21.96 1.08
N LYS A 22 5.52 -21.04 1.76
CA LYS A 22 4.52 -21.38 2.78
C LYS A 22 3.13 -21.54 2.16
N LEU A 23 2.38 -22.54 2.60
CA LEU A 23 0.99 -22.70 2.20
C LEU A 23 0.17 -21.45 2.55
N THR A 24 -0.68 -21.04 1.62
CA THR A 24 -1.59 -19.90 1.84
C THR A 24 -2.87 -20.38 2.51
N ALA A 25 -3.27 -19.71 3.60
CA ALA A 25 -4.51 -20.01 4.31
C ALA A 25 -5.76 -19.40 3.65
N ARG A 26 -5.61 -18.44 2.72
CA ARG A 26 -6.72 -17.70 2.08
C ARG A 26 -6.64 -17.73 0.56
N GLY A 27 -7.81 -17.79 -0.06
CA GLY A 27 -7.99 -17.53 -1.50
C GLY A 27 -7.72 -18.71 -2.44
N THR A 28 -7.07 -19.78 -1.97
CA THR A 28 -6.67 -20.93 -2.78
C THR A 28 -7.11 -22.26 -2.18
N ASN A 29 -8.04 -22.26 -1.20
CA ASN A 29 -8.46 -23.47 -0.45
C ASN A 29 -7.25 -24.28 0.09
N GLY A 30 -6.21 -23.59 0.55
CA GLY A 30 -4.98 -24.21 1.06
C GLY A 30 -4.05 -24.80 0.01
N ARG A 31 -4.33 -24.62 -1.29
CA ARG A 31 -3.53 -25.17 -2.40
C ARG A 31 -2.48 -24.20 -2.94
N GLY A 32 -2.51 -22.94 -2.54
CA GLY A 32 -1.54 -21.94 -2.97
C GLY A 32 -0.29 -21.91 -2.10
N VAL A 33 0.80 -21.49 -2.68
CA VAL A 33 2.08 -21.27 -2.00
C VAL A 33 2.45 -19.79 -2.09
N THR A 34 2.96 -19.24 -0.99
CA THR A 34 3.43 -17.86 -0.97
C THR A 34 4.66 -17.69 -1.84
N MET A 35 4.71 -16.60 -2.60
CA MET A 35 5.88 -16.23 -3.39
C MET A 35 6.93 -15.53 -2.51
N ASP A 36 8.19 -15.61 -2.93
CA ASP A 36 9.25 -14.82 -2.33
C ASP A 36 8.96 -13.33 -2.38
N GLY A 37 9.34 -12.62 -1.32
CA GLY A 37 9.40 -11.18 -1.34
C GLY A 37 10.35 -10.68 -2.45
N PRO A 38 10.06 -9.53 -3.09
CA PRO A 38 10.83 -9.11 -4.27
C PRO A 38 12.32 -8.88 -4.00
N LEU A 39 12.72 -8.61 -2.77
CA LEU A 39 14.12 -8.43 -2.38
C LEU A 39 14.77 -9.68 -1.82
N HIS A 40 14.03 -10.79 -1.66
CA HIS A 40 14.57 -11.99 -1.00
C HIS A 40 15.86 -12.47 -1.68
N GLY A 41 15.85 -12.62 -3.00
CA GLY A 41 17.03 -13.05 -3.75
C GLY A 41 18.22 -12.09 -3.67
N LEU A 42 17.98 -10.77 -3.70
CA LEU A 42 19.05 -9.77 -3.54
C LEU A 42 19.65 -9.74 -2.14
N LEU A 43 18.84 -10.03 -1.12
CA LEU A 43 19.25 -9.95 0.30
C LEU A 43 19.77 -11.29 0.85
N SER A 44 19.75 -12.36 0.07
CA SER A 44 20.33 -13.65 0.43
C SER A 44 21.87 -13.67 0.34
N GLY A 45 22.46 -12.75 -0.42
CA GLY A 45 23.91 -12.56 -0.52
C GLY A 45 24.48 -11.64 0.56
N THR A 46 25.78 -11.38 0.46
CA THR A 46 26.45 -10.40 1.34
C THR A 46 26.19 -8.97 0.86
N LEU A 47 26.27 -8.00 1.79
CA LEU A 47 26.11 -6.59 1.46
C LEU A 47 27.19 -6.09 0.47
N ALA A 48 28.40 -6.59 0.61
CA ALA A 48 29.53 -6.26 -0.26
C ALA A 48 29.37 -6.81 -1.69
N SER A 49 28.64 -7.92 -1.88
CA SER A 49 28.40 -8.50 -3.22
C SER A 49 27.31 -7.80 -4.02
N LEU A 50 26.55 -6.88 -3.40
CA LEU A 50 25.44 -6.21 -4.04
C LEU A 50 25.91 -5.09 -4.97
N SER A 51 26.02 -5.39 -6.27
CA SER A 51 26.42 -4.44 -7.31
C SER A 51 25.24 -3.83 -8.06
N SER A 52 25.47 -2.73 -8.77
CA SER A 52 24.46 -2.13 -9.66
C SER A 52 24.00 -3.12 -10.75
N ALA A 53 24.88 -3.97 -11.26
CA ALA A 53 24.54 -5.00 -12.24
C ALA A 53 23.53 -6.03 -11.65
N HIS A 54 23.70 -6.46 -10.40
CA HIS A 54 22.75 -7.34 -9.74
C HIS A 54 21.37 -6.69 -9.58
N VAL A 55 21.33 -5.39 -9.20
CA VAL A 55 20.07 -4.64 -9.07
C VAL A 55 19.39 -4.45 -10.42
N GLU A 56 20.15 -4.22 -11.49
CA GLU A 56 19.64 -4.09 -12.86
C GLU A 56 19.05 -5.40 -13.39
N ALA A 57 19.74 -6.53 -13.19
CA ALA A 57 19.26 -7.86 -13.55
C ALA A 57 17.96 -8.18 -12.79
N TRP A 58 17.95 -7.96 -11.49
CA TRP A 58 16.77 -8.09 -10.65
C TRP A 58 15.61 -7.21 -11.13
N ALA A 59 15.87 -5.94 -11.46
CA ALA A 59 14.83 -5.03 -11.95
C ALA A 59 14.22 -5.51 -13.26
N LYS A 60 15.01 -6.04 -14.17
CA LYS A 60 14.57 -6.63 -15.45
C LYS A 60 13.64 -7.83 -15.24
N GLU A 61 13.98 -8.72 -14.33
CA GLU A 61 13.16 -9.86 -13.96
C GLU A 61 11.84 -9.43 -13.31
N GLN A 62 11.92 -8.57 -12.31
CA GLN A 62 10.73 -8.13 -11.55
C GLN A 62 9.78 -7.26 -12.38
N ALA A 63 10.28 -6.54 -13.38
CA ALA A 63 9.46 -5.74 -14.30
C ALA A 63 8.46 -6.60 -15.08
N GLN A 64 8.79 -7.85 -15.36
CA GLN A 64 7.92 -8.78 -16.10
C GLN A 64 6.75 -9.31 -15.25
N HIS A 65 6.96 -9.47 -13.93
CA HIS A 65 5.99 -10.14 -13.06
C HIS A 65 5.22 -9.21 -12.13
N ARG A 66 5.90 -8.24 -11.50
CA ARG A 66 5.32 -7.39 -10.46
C ARG A 66 5.94 -5.97 -10.41
N PRO A 67 5.84 -5.19 -11.48
CA PRO A 67 6.55 -3.91 -11.61
C PRO A 67 6.19 -2.89 -10.52
N THR A 68 4.95 -2.87 -10.05
CA THR A 68 4.50 -1.94 -8.98
C THR A 68 5.18 -2.26 -7.65
N THR A 69 5.21 -3.53 -7.27
CA THR A 69 5.88 -3.98 -6.03
C THR A 69 7.39 -3.80 -6.14
N ALA A 70 7.97 -4.04 -7.32
CA ALA A 70 9.40 -3.87 -7.57
C ALA A 70 9.83 -2.39 -7.47
N ARG A 71 9.03 -1.44 -7.92
CA ARG A 71 9.29 -0.01 -7.73
C ARG A 71 9.33 0.37 -6.24
N LEU A 72 8.42 -0.16 -5.44
CA LEU A 72 8.43 0.02 -3.99
C LEU A 72 9.69 -0.62 -3.38
N ALA A 73 9.99 -1.87 -3.76
CA ALA A 73 11.15 -2.61 -3.28
C ALA A 73 12.47 -1.88 -3.60
N LEU A 74 12.62 -1.35 -4.82
CA LEU A 74 13.80 -0.54 -5.19
C LEU A 74 13.95 0.72 -4.33
N ARG A 75 12.84 1.40 -4.01
CA ARG A 75 12.89 2.56 -3.08
C ARG A 75 13.34 2.16 -1.69
N CYS A 76 12.80 1.06 -1.16
CA CYS A 76 13.18 0.56 0.15
C CYS A 76 14.64 0.08 0.19
N LEU A 77 15.10 -0.62 -0.85
CA LEU A 77 16.50 -1.02 -1.00
C LEU A 77 17.44 0.21 -1.04
N LYS A 78 17.07 1.24 -1.82
CA LYS A 78 17.85 2.49 -1.89
C LYS A 78 17.96 3.17 -0.52
N ALA A 79 16.86 3.25 0.23
CA ALA A 79 16.83 3.81 1.57
C ALA A 79 17.67 3.00 2.57
N PHE A 80 17.62 1.67 2.46
CA PHE A 80 18.44 0.75 3.26
C PHE A 80 19.92 0.93 2.99
N LEU A 81 20.34 0.96 1.72
CA LEU A 81 21.75 1.14 1.35
C LEU A 81 22.28 2.54 1.70
N ASN A 82 21.45 3.59 1.61
CA ASN A 82 21.83 4.91 2.11
C ASN A 82 22.08 4.87 3.62
N TRP A 83 21.19 4.22 4.37
CA TRP A 83 21.38 4.05 5.82
C TRP A 83 22.65 3.25 6.13
N CYS A 84 22.94 2.17 5.40
CA CYS A 84 24.20 1.42 5.58
C CYS A 84 25.44 2.29 5.36
N ALA A 85 25.42 3.14 4.32
CA ALA A 85 26.52 4.04 4.03
C ALA A 85 26.75 5.12 5.12
N GLU A 86 25.71 5.46 5.89
CA GLU A 86 25.81 6.38 7.03
C GLU A 86 26.30 5.71 8.33
N GLN A 87 26.30 4.36 8.39
CA GLN A 87 26.72 3.62 9.59
C GLN A 87 28.20 3.26 9.50
N PRO A 88 29.05 3.62 10.51
CA PRO A 88 30.49 3.30 10.49
C PRO A 88 30.77 1.81 10.27
N ALA A 89 29.94 0.92 10.83
CA ALA A 89 30.10 -0.54 10.70
C ALA A 89 29.86 -1.07 9.29
N TYR A 90 29.13 -0.35 8.43
CA TYR A 90 28.71 -0.83 7.11
C TYR A 90 29.17 0.07 5.97
N ALA A 91 29.63 1.28 6.24
CA ALA A 91 30.01 2.26 5.23
C ALA A 91 31.04 1.73 4.21
N ALA A 92 32.05 0.99 4.70
CA ALA A 92 33.06 0.39 3.86
C ALA A 92 32.53 -0.71 2.93
N LEU A 93 31.40 -1.34 3.27
CA LEU A 93 30.76 -2.40 2.49
C LEU A 93 29.83 -1.83 1.40
N VAL A 94 29.45 -0.55 1.49
CA VAL A 94 28.54 0.12 0.54
C VAL A 94 29.17 1.43 0.04
N PRO A 95 30.29 1.37 -0.66
CA PRO A 95 30.96 2.58 -1.17
C PRO A 95 30.08 3.31 -2.21
N VAL A 96 29.25 2.56 -2.93
CA VAL A 96 28.28 3.08 -3.90
C VAL A 96 26.92 2.42 -3.67
N ASN A 97 25.87 3.23 -3.59
CA ASN A 97 24.52 2.71 -3.48
C ASN A 97 24.05 2.09 -4.81
N ALA A 98 24.11 0.77 -4.92
CA ALA A 98 23.73 0.00 -6.10
C ALA A 98 22.27 0.25 -6.57
N ALA A 99 21.35 0.60 -5.64
CA ALA A 99 19.96 0.89 -5.97
C ALA A 99 19.72 2.30 -6.56
N LYS A 100 20.79 3.11 -6.76
CA LYS A 100 20.71 4.38 -7.49
C LYS A 100 20.81 4.21 -9.01
N SER A 101 20.97 3.00 -9.55
CA SER A 101 21.05 2.73 -10.97
C SER A 101 19.90 3.40 -11.74
N LYS A 102 20.26 4.21 -12.74
CA LYS A 102 19.31 4.82 -13.67
C LYS A 102 18.60 3.75 -14.50
N LYS A 103 19.37 2.77 -14.96
CA LYS A 103 18.91 1.65 -15.78
C LYS A 103 17.83 0.81 -15.08
N ALA A 104 18.03 0.48 -13.78
CA ALA A 104 17.03 -0.22 -12.99
C ALA A 104 15.72 0.55 -12.90
N ARG A 105 15.78 1.88 -12.72
CA ARG A 105 14.58 2.74 -12.68
C ARG A 105 13.87 2.84 -14.04
N GLU A 106 14.62 2.91 -15.13
CA GLU A 106 14.07 2.96 -16.49
C GLU A 106 13.34 1.65 -16.84
N VAL A 107 13.95 0.50 -16.52
CA VAL A 107 13.35 -0.81 -16.75
C VAL A 107 12.06 -1.00 -15.97
N LEU A 108 12.00 -0.57 -14.71
CA LEU A 108 10.79 -0.65 -13.89
C LEU A 108 9.72 0.38 -14.31
N GLY A 109 10.10 1.42 -15.04
CA GLY A 109 9.21 2.43 -15.57
C GLY A 109 8.51 3.27 -14.48
N LYS A 110 7.59 4.11 -14.92
CA LYS A 110 6.73 4.91 -14.04
C LYS A 110 5.43 4.15 -13.73
N ALA A 111 4.81 4.47 -12.59
CA ALA A 111 3.46 4.00 -12.30
C ALA A 111 2.47 4.63 -13.30
N GLY A 112 1.62 3.81 -13.91
CA GLY A 112 0.52 4.31 -14.71
C GLY A 112 -0.46 5.10 -13.84
N VAL A 113 -1.07 6.12 -14.42
CA VAL A 113 -2.18 6.86 -13.80
C VAL A 113 -3.46 6.12 -14.17
N LYS A 114 -4.24 5.73 -13.17
CA LYS A 114 -5.57 5.17 -13.38
C LYS A 114 -6.53 6.29 -13.77
N GLN A 115 -7.38 6.02 -14.75
CA GLN A 115 -8.45 6.91 -15.20
C GLN A 115 -9.80 6.21 -15.01
N ASP A 116 -9.98 5.63 -13.82
CA ASP A 116 -11.14 4.82 -13.45
C ASP A 116 -12.07 5.55 -12.44
N ALA A 117 -12.02 6.88 -12.43
CA ALA A 117 -12.95 7.69 -11.66
C ALA A 117 -14.38 7.61 -12.24
N LEU A 118 -15.38 7.51 -11.36
CA LEU A 118 -16.78 7.55 -11.77
C LEU A 118 -17.12 8.92 -12.40
N LEU A 119 -17.64 8.89 -13.59
CA LEU A 119 -18.19 10.06 -14.26
C LEU A 119 -19.61 10.34 -13.75
N ARG A 120 -20.05 11.60 -13.85
CA ARG A 120 -21.38 12.03 -13.40
C ARG A 120 -22.51 11.21 -14.02
N GLU A 121 -22.38 10.89 -15.30
CA GLU A 121 -23.35 10.11 -16.08
C GLU A 121 -23.46 8.66 -15.61
N GLN A 122 -22.41 8.12 -14.97
CA GLN A 122 -22.36 6.76 -14.45
C GLN A 122 -22.97 6.63 -13.05
N LEU A 123 -23.13 7.74 -12.31
CA LEU A 123 -23.63 7.72 -10.93
C LEU A 123 -25.00 7.05 -10.78
N PRO A 124 -26.02 7.32 -11.62
CA PRO A 124 -27.32 6.65 -11.48
C PRO A 124 -27.21 5.12 -11.54
N ALA A 125 -26.47 4.60 -12.52
CA ALA A 125 -26.27 3.16 -12.69
C ALA A 125 -25.47 2.57 -11.52
N TRP A 126 -24.43 3.30 -11.05
CA TRP A 126 -23.64 2.90 -9.91
C TRP A 126 -24.48 2.81 -8.62
N PHE A 127 -25.31 3.83 -8.30
CA PHE A 127 -26.19 3.81 -7.16
C PHE A 127 -27.22 2.67 -7.23
N ALA A 128 -27.80 2.41 -8.41
CA ALA A 128 -28.69 1.30 -8.61
C ALA A 128 -28.02 -0.05 -8.30
N ALA A 129 -26.81 -0.27 -8.84
CA ALA A 129 -26.04 -1.47 -8.61
C ALA A 129 -25.66 -1.66 -7.12
N VAL A 130 -25.20 -0.59 -6.47
CA VAL A 130 -24.78 -0.65 -5.06
C VAL A 130 -25.96 -0.93 -4.13
N ARG A 131 -27.13 -0.32 -4.37
CA ARG A 131 -28.34 -0.58 -3.55
C ARG A 131 -28.87 -2.01 -3.68
N ASN A 132 -28.58 -2.68 -4.80
CA ASN A 132 -28.96 -4.07 -5.05
C ASN A 132 -27.96 -5.10 -4.49
N LEU A 133 -26.92 -4.67 -3.78
CA LEU A 133 -26.01 -5.60 -3.11
C LEU A 133 -26.73 -6.36 -2.01
N SER A 134 -26.49 -7.67 -1.92
CA SER A 134 -27.07 -8.55 -0.90
C SER A 134 -26.68 -8.17 0.54
N ASN A 135 -25.51 -7.51 0.71
CA ASN A 135 -25.03 -7.05 2.01
C ASN A 135 -25.32 -5.54 2.17
N PRO A 136 -26.29 -5.14 3.01
CA PRO A 136 -26.67 -3.75 3.17
C PRO A 136 -25.54 -2.90 3.80
N THR A 137 -24.73 -3.48 4.68
CA THR A 137 -23.59 -2.78 5.29
C THR A 137 -22.53 -2.40 4.24
N ILE A 138 -22.25 -3.29 3.31
CA ILE A 138 -21.33 -2.97 2.20
C ILE A 138 -21.96 -1.90 1.29
N ALA A 139 -23.25 -2.01 1.00
CA ALA A 139 -23.96 -1.02 0.19
C ALA A 139 -23.93 0.37 0.85
N ALA A 140 -24.19 0.47 2.14
CA ALA A 140 -24.09 1.71 2.91
C ALA A 140 -22.66 2.26 2.92
N CYS A 141 -21.68 1.44 3.22
CA CYS A 141 -20.27 1.82 3.26
C CYS A 141 -19.79 2.42 1.93
N LEU A 142 -20.09 1.79 0.80
CA LEU A 142 -19.72 2.29 -0.53
C LEU A 142 -20.36 3.66 -0.83
N GLN A 143 -21.63 3.84 -0.48
CA GLN A 143 -22.32 5.12 -0.66
C GLN A 143 -21.73 6.20 0.24
N VAL A 144 -21.45 5.89 1.52
CA VAL A 144 -20.82 6.84 2.44
C VAL A 144 -19.43 7.24 1.94
N LEU A 145 -18.62 6.30 1.45
CA LEU A 145 -17.31 6.60 0.87
C LEU A 145 -17.41 7.57 -0.30
N LEU A 146 -18.33 7.33 -1.23
CA LEU A 146 -18.52 8.20 -2.39
C LEU A 146 -18.99 9.61 -1.98
N LEU A 147 -19.94 9.71 -1.06
CA LEU A 147 -20.57 10.96 -0.67
C LEU A 147 -19.71 11.83 0.26
N THR A 148 -18.82 11.21 1.01
CA THR A 148 -17.95 11.91 1.98
C THR A 148 -16.54 12.17 1.47
N GLY A 149 -16.09 11.42 0.46
CA GLY A 149 -14.70 11.44 0.00
C GLY A 149 -13.71 10.92 1.05
N ALA A 150 -14.18 10.26 2.11
CA ALA A 150 -13.32 9.70 3.13
C ALA A 150 -12.55 8.47 2.61
N ARG A 151 -11.40 8.18 3.20
CA ARG A 151 -10.62 6.98 2.86
C ARG A 151 -11.31 5.73 3.42
N LEU A 152 -11.15 4.60 2.74
CA LEU A 152 -11.78 3.33 3.17
C LEU A 152 -11.52 3.01 4.65
N ASN A 153 -10.29 3.11 5.11
CA ASN A 153 -9.93 2.80 6.49
C ASN A 153 -10.52 3.80 7.51
N GLU A 154 -10.81 5.01 7.10
CA GLU A 154 -11.46 6.02 7.94
C GLU A 154 -12.92 5.63 8.18
N ILE A 155 -13.64 5.23 7.14
CA ILE A 155 -15.02 4.75 7.28
C ILE A 155 -15.08 3.40 8.00
N MET A 156 -14.18 2.47 7.70
CA MET A 156 -14.13 1.16 8.37
C MET A 156 -13.77 1.25 9.86
N GLY A 157 -13.08 2.31 10.26
CA GLY A 157 -12.72 2.57 11.66
C GLY A 157 -13.69 3.51 12.39
N MET A 158 -14.73 3.99 11.73
CA MET A 158 -15.73 4.90 12.31
C MET A 158 -16.53 4.23 13.41
N ARG A 159 -16.83 4.96 14.48
CA ARG A 159 -17.62 4.54 15.62
C ARG A 159 -18.85 5.41 15.76
N TRP A 160 -19.85 4.93 16.50
CA TRP A 160 -21.05 5.72 16.79
C TRP A 160 -20.77 7.03 17.53
N GLU A 161 -19.74 7.08 18.36
CA GLU A 161 -19.28 8.31 19.04
C GLU A 161 -18.77 9.38 18.06
N ASP A 162 -18.37 8.98 16.84
CA ASP A 162 -17.91 9.88 15.79
C ASP A 162 -19.07 10.55 15.03
N VAL A 163 -20.30 10.04 15.20
CA VAL A 163 -21.49 10.54 14.49
C VAL A 163 -22.26 11.47 15.38
N ASN A 164 -22.24 12.76 15.06
CA ASN A 164 -22.96 13.79 15.80
C ASN A 164 -24.21 14.23 15.02
N THR A 165 -25.36 13.68 15.39
CA THR A 165 -26.65 13.97 14.73
C THR A 165 -27.14 15.40 15.07
N LYS A 166 -26.84 15.91 16.27
CA LYS A 166 -27.24 17.25 16.71
C LYS A 166 -26.54 18.33 15.89
N TRP A 167 -25.23 18.21 15.70
CA TRP A 167 -24.41 19.16 14.94
C TRP A 167 -24.22 18.77 13.48
N LYS A 168 -24.88 17.67 13.05
CA LYS A 168 -24.83 17.15 11.68
C LYS A 168 -23.39 17.00 11.16
N GLY A 169 -22.55 16.36 11.95
CA GLY A 169 -21.14 16.16 11.66
C GLY A 169 -20.68 14.72 11.88
N ILE A 170 -19.71 14.29 11.12
CA ILE A 170 -18.99 13.02 11.31
C ILE A 170 -17.52 13.38 11.58
N THR A 171 -16.99 12.92 12.69
CA THR A 171 -15.56 13.05 13.01
C THR A 171 -14.80 11.94 12.31
N ILE A 172 -13.90 12.31 11.40
CA ILE A 172 -13.00 11.39 10.71
C ILE A 172 -11.62 11.50 11.34
N ARG A 173 -11.11 10.37 11.82
CA ARG A 173 -9.76 10.30 12.39
C ARG A 173 -8.75 9.98 11.29
N ASP A 174 -7.87 10.93 11.02
CA ASP A 174 -6.75 10.77 10.09
C ASP A 174 -5.47 10.44 10.84
N LYS A 175 -4.69 9.51 10.29
CA LYS A 175 -3.43 9.09 10.91
C LYS A 175 -2.35 10.18 10.91
N VAL A 176 -2.42 11.12 9.98
CA VAL A 176 -1.40 12.15 9.72
C VAL A 176 -1.87 13.52 10.21
N GLU A 177 -3.11 13.87 9.92
CA GLU A 177 -3.69 15.21 10.16
C GLU A 177 -4.50 15.28 11.46
N GLY A 178 -4.63 14.15 12.18
CA GLY A 178 -5.42 14.08 13.40
C GLY A 178 -6.91 13.87 13.13
N GLU A 179 -7.77 14.78 13.54
CA GLU A 179 -9.22 14.67 13.36
C GLU A 179 -9.75 15.78 12.46
N ARG A 180 -10.70 15.45 11.60
CA ARG A 180 -11.47 16.41 10.82
C ARG A 180 -12.95 16.10 10.91
N VAL A 181 -13.79 17.14 10.90
CA VAL A 181 -15.24 16.99 10.87
C VAL A 181 -15.73 17.21 9.45
N ILE A 182 -16.52 16.25 8.95
CA ILE A 182 -17.20 16.35 7.66
C ILE A 182 -18.72 16.46 7.90
N PRO A 183 -19.48 17.14 7.01
CA PRO A 183 -20.93 17.29 7.16
C PRO A 183 -21.63 15.92 7.08
N LEU A 184 -22.51 15.66 8.05
CA LEU A 184 -23.46 14.56 8.02
C LEU A 184 -24.70 15.00 7.24
N THR A 185 -24.76 14.64 5.96
CA THR A 185 -25.96 14.94 5.15
C THR A 185 -27.13 14.05 5.58
N PRO A 186 -28.40 14.49 5.36
CA PRO A 186 -29.57 13.66 5.72
C PRO A 186 -29.54 12.27 5.10
N TYR A 187 -29.09 12.16 3.85
CA TYR A 187 -28.98 10.87 3.17
C TYR A 187 -27.92 9.96 3.82
N VAL A 188 -26.75 10.50 4.14
CA VAL A 188 -25.70 9.73 4.84
C VAL A 188 -26.17 9.30 6.24
N ALA A 189 -26.93 10.17 6.95
CA ALA A 189 -27.51 9.82 8.24
C ALA A 189 -28.53 8.67 8.18
N GLN A 190 -29.19 8.49 7.03
CA GLN A 190 -30.11 7.35 6.81
C GLN A 190 -29.39 6.05 6.46
N LEU A 191 -28.15 6.12 6.00
CA LEU A 191 -27.33 4.96 5.66
C LEU A 191 -26.60 4.36 6.87
N LEU A 192 -26.44 5.16 7.92
CA LEU A 192 -25.80 4.78 9.19
C LEU A 192 -26.82 4.24 10.17
#